data_9d03691465909f63e2acdf74c4d27dd0
#
_entry.id   9d03691465909f63e2acdf74c4d27dd0
#
_cell.length_a   1.000
_cell.length_b   1.000
_cell.length_c   1.000
_cell.angle_alpha   90.00
_cell.angle_beta   90.00
_cell.angle_gamma   90.00
#
_symmetry.space_group_name_H-M   'P 1'
#
loop_
_entity.id
_entity.type
_entity.pdbx_description
1 polymer ?
#
loop_
_entity_poly.entity_id
_entity_poly.type
_entity_poly.pdbx_seq_one_letter_code
_entity_poly.pdbx_strand_id
1 'polypeptide(L)'
;MSSPFKPRPAQRVATETQDVWSMINEAAAKSPVQPIVNMGQGFFGYNPPEFIIDAARNALLRVDCNQYAPTKGKPSLKRAIAENYSKRLGRQIDAETEVTITTGANEGILSALMAFVEPEDEVIVFEPFFDQYISNIEMAGGVVRYVPLHPPAQGSLEKTSSGDWQLDMESLKAAFNGRTRMIIINTPHNPVGKVFTQRELEAITQLAVRHNTLILSDEVYDSLYYAPMIRTAGLSPEVYNLTLTVCSAGKTFYATGWRVGFLIGPPHLIKYVAAAHTRICYTSPSPLQEACAVGFNDAEKHDFWNKSRQSMLGKIDRFCQVCDELGLPYSKPEGGYFVMVNFAKVKLPEGYPYAEHVRTRPRDFKLAYFLIMELGLAAIPPSEFYTPQNQHNVENWLRFAICKEDDVLEDAKDRLRKVKKWMQ
;
A
#
# COMPACT_ATOMS: atom_id res chain seq x y z
N MET A 1 37.49 -28.19 17.98
CA MET A 1 37.05 -27.58 16.70
C MET A 1 36.41 -26.26 17.04
N SER A 2 36.98 -25.12 16.57
CA SER A 2 36.40 -23.82 16.79
C SER A 2 35.05 -23.76 16.08
N SER A 3 34.01 -23.26 16.76
CA SER A 3 32.71 -22.98 16.16
C SER A 3 32.91 -22.15 14.87
N PRO A 4 32.28 -22.51 13.76
CA PRO A 4 32.44 -21.71 12.53
C PRO A 4 32.04 -20.27 12.80
N PHE A 5 32.87 -19.34 12.35
CA PHE A 5 32.60 -17.90 12.46
C PHE A 5 31.28 -17.56 11.81
N LYS A 6 30.31 -17.04 12.58
CA LYS A 6 29.04 -16.54 12.07
C LYS A 6 29.10 -15.02 12.05
N PRO A 7 29.10 -14.38 10.86
CA PRO A 7 29.06 -12.94 10.76
C PRO A 7 27.77 -12.38 11.40
N ARG A 8 27.90 -11.32 12.20
CA ARG A 8 26.75 -10.66 12.82
C ARG A 8 26.08 -9.74 11.79
N PRO A 9 24.76 -9.86 11.55
CA PRO A 9 24.03 -8.90 10.70
C PRO A 9 24.04 -7.51 11.33
N ALA A 10 23.89 -6.49 10.48
CA ALA A 10 23.68 -5.13 10.97
C ALA A 10 22.33 -5.04 11.70
N GLN A 11 22.29 -4.32 12.82
CA GLN A 11 21.10 -4.24 13.68
C GLN A 11 19.85 -3.77 12.92
N ARG A 12 20.01 -2.82 11.99
CA ARG A 12 18.93 -2.28 11.16
C ARG A 12 18.25 -3.28 10.19
N VAL A 13 18.81 -4.48 10.02
CA VAL A 13 18.23 -5.57 9.20
C VAL A 13 18.07 -6.86 9.97
N ALA A 14 18.45 -6.88 11.26
CA ALA A 14 18.31 -8.04 12.12
C ALA A 14 16.86 -8.14 12.62
N THR A 15 16.00 -8.89 11.92
CA THR A 15 14.64 -9.21 12.37
C THR A 15 14.64 -10.59 13.02
N GLU A 16 14.04 -10.70 14.20
CA GLU A 16 13.88 -11.98 14.93
C GLU A 16 12.51 -12.62 14.68
N THR A 17 11.56 -11.88 14.13
CA THR A 17 10.18 -12.35 13.91
C THR A 17 9.95 -12.74 12.45
N GLN A 18 9.24 -13.85 12.25
CA GLN A 18 8.77 -14.26 10.93
C GLN A 18 7.69 -13.27 10.45
N ASP A 19 7.85 -12.77 9.22
CA ASP A 19 6.88 -11.86 8.61
C ASP A 19 5.55 -12.57 8.28
N VAL A 20 4.47 -11.82 8.20
CA VAL A 20 3.13 -12.33 7.94
C VAL A 20 3.02 -13.08 6.61
N TRP A 21 3.77 -12.65 5.59
CA TRP A 21 3.72 -13.26 4.26
C TRP A 21 4.29 -14.68 4.28
N SER A 22 5.43 -14.87 4.96
CA SER A 22 6.05 -16.17 5.17
C SER A 22 5.12 -17.10 5.95
N MET A 23 4.46 -16.60 6.99
CA MET A 23 3.50 -17.39 7.79
C MET A 23 2.29 -17.86 6.95
N ILE A 24 1.71 -16.96 6.16
CA ILE A 24 0.57 -17.27 5.27
C ILE A 24 0.98 -18.28 4.20
N ASN A 25 2.16 -18.09 3.57
CA ASN A 25 2.66 -19.02 2.56
C ASN A 25 2.97 -20.41 3.15
N GLU A 26 3.52 -20.49 4.36
CA GLU A 26 3.75 -21.74 5.05
C GLU A 26 2.44 -22.47 5.38
N ALA A 27 1.43 -21.76 5.89
CA ALA A 27 0.11 -22.32 6.15
C ALA A 27 -0.56 -22.79 4.84
N ALA A 28 -0.46 -22.00 3.77
CA ALA A 28 -0.99 -22.32 2.44
C ALA A 28 -0.36 -23.62 1.89
N ALA A 29 0.95 -23.79 2.04
CA ALA A 29 1.66 -25.00 1.59
C ALA A 29 1.26 -26.26 2.38
N LYS A 30 0.84 -26.12 3.64
CA LYS A 30 0.44 -27.22 4.53
C LYS A 30 -1.06 -27.50 4.53
N SER A 31 -1.88 -26.65 3.88
CA SER A 31 -3.33 -26.80 3.87
C SER A 31 -3.77 -28.10 3.17
N PRO A 32 -4.71 -28.87 3.76
CA PRO A 32 -5.32 -30.01 3.10
C PRO A 32 -6.27 -29.61 1.96
N VAL A 33 -6.66 -28.34 1.90
CA VAL A 33 -7.58 -27.82 0.87
C VAL A 33 -6.77 -27.12 -0.22
N GLN A 34 -6.66 -27.75 -1.38
CA GLN A 34 -5.92 -27.26 -2.54
C GLN A 34 -6.83 -27.16 -3.78
N PRO A 35 -6.52 -26.26 -4.72
CA PRO A 35 -5.53 -25.18 -4.63
C PRO A 35 -5.95 -24.08 -3.65
N ILE A 36 -4.97 -23.32 -3.13
CA ILE A 36 -5.29 -22.15 -2.29
C ILE A 36 -5.77 -20.98 -3.15
N VAL A 37 -6.88 -20.37 -2.75
CA VAL A 37 -7.32 -19.07 -3.27
C VAL A 37 -6.68 -17.95 -2.46
N ASN A 38 -5.68 -17.30 -3.05
CA ASN A 38 -4.92 -16.26 -2.37
C ASN A 38 -5.53 -14.87 -2.57
N MET A 39 -6.35 -14.45 -1.60
CA MET A 39 -6.91 -13.10 -1.49
C MET A 39 -6.09 -12.19 -0.54
N GLY A 40 -4.97 -12.67 -0.03
CA GLY A 40 -4.14 -11.90 0.90
C GLY A 40 -3.20 -10.92 0.18
N GLN A 41 -2.50 -11.39 -0.85
CA GLN A 41 -1.49 -10.62 -1.56
C GLN A 41 -2.08 -9.61 -2.53
N GLY A 42 -1.68 -8.34 -2.38
CA GLY A 42 -2.15 -7.21 -3.16
C GLY A 42 -1.43 -7.03 -4.51
N PHE A 43 -1.34 -8.10 -5.31
CA PHE A 43 -0.95 -8.02 -6.71
C PHE A 43 -2.10 -8.47 -7.61
N PHE A 44 -2.12 -7.92 -8.84
CA PHE A 44 -3.19 -8.21 -9.80
C PHE A 44 -3.07 -9.65 -10.31
N GLY A 45 -4.22 -10.34 -10.41
CA GLY A 45 -4.31 -11.69 -10.99
C GLY A 45 -4.31 -11.69 -12.52
N TYR A 46 -4.29 -10.53 -13.16
CA TYR A 46 -4.39 -10.33 -14.61
C TYR A 46 -3.31 -9.39 -15.13
N ASN A 47 -3.05 -9.48 -16.42
CA ASN A 47 -2.03 -8.69 -17.11
C ASN A 47 -2.37 -7.20 -17.21
N PRO A 48 -1.35 -6.34 -17.41
CA PRO A 48 -1.56 -4.99 -17.90
C PRO A 48 -2.39 -4.95 -19.18
N PRO A 49 -3.06 -3.82 -19.51
CA PRO A 49 -3.75 -3.62 -20.76
C PRO A 49 -2.83 -3.88 -21.97
N GLU A 50 -3.39 -4.45 -23.07
CA GLU A 50 -2.62 -4.87 -24.23
C GLU A 50 -1.78 -3.73 -24.83
N PHE A 51 -2.31 -2.50 -24.89
CA PHE A 51 -1.56 -1.37 -25.44
C PHE A 51 -0.26 -1.06 -24.64
N ILE A 52 -0.24 -1.39 -23.34
CA ILE A 52 0.93 -1.24 -22.47
C ILE A 52 1.88 -2.42 -22.63
N ILE A 53 1.36 -3.64 -22.79
CA ILE A 53 2.13 -4.84 -23.09
C ILE A 53 2.84 -4.68 -24.44
N ASP A 54 2.14 -4.20 -25.47
CA ASP A 54 2.73 -3.95 -26.79
C ASP A 54 3.82 -2.88 -26.74
N ALA A 55 3.61 -1.83 -25.94
CA ALA A 55 4.65 -0.83 -25.71
C ALA A 55 5.90 -1.44 -25.07
N ALA A 56 5.74 -2.37 -24.11
CA ALA A 56 6.86 -3.08 -23.48
C ALA A 56 7.58 -3.99 -24.49
N ARG A 57 6.85 -4.76 -25.30
CA ARG A 57 7.41 -5.59 -26.39
C ARG A 57 8.24 -4.74 -27.35
N ASN A 58 7.69 -3.61 -27.79
CA ASN A 58 8.38 -2.71 -28.72
C ASN A 58 9.62 -2.07 -28.08
N ALA A 59 9.57 -1.71 -26.80
CA ALA A 59 10.71 -1.16 -26.09
C ALA A 59 11.87 -2.17 -25.99
N LEU A 60 11.58 -3.46 -25.74
CA LEU A 60 12.60 -4.51 -25.68
C LEU A 60 13.37 -4.72 -27.00
N LEU A 61 12.81 -4.32 -28.14
CA LEU A 61 13.46 -4.39 -29.46
C LEU A 61 14.41 -3.20 -29.72
N ARG A 62 14.40 -2.18 -28.89
CA ARG A 62 15.18 -0.96 -29.05
C ARG A 62 16.47 -1.02 -28.24
N VAL A 63 17.61 -0.72 -28.89
CA VAL A 63 18.93 -0.73 -28.23
C VAL A 63 18.98 0.25 -27.05
N ASP A 64 18.47 1.48 -27.22
CA ASP A 64 18.46 2.52 -26.18
C ASP A 64 17.63 2.16 -24.94
N CYS A 65 16.68 1.25 -25.10
CA CYS A 65 15.87 0.74 -23.98
C CYS A 65 16.54 -0.44 -23.25
N ASN A 66 17.53 -1.08 -23.85
CA ASN A 66 18.29 -2.18 -23.24
C ASN A 66 19.59 -1.70 -22.58
N GLN A 67 19.78 -0.38 -22.50
CA GLN A 67 20.92 0.25 -21.84
C GLN A 67 20.46 1.02 -20.61
N TYR A 68 21.41 1.54 -19.82
CA TYR A 68 21.10 2.35 -18.65
C TYR A 68 20.21 3.54 -18.99
N ALA A 69 19.13 3.69 -18.26
CA ALA A 69 18.39 4.94 -18.28
C ALA A 69 19.16 6.03 -17.51
N PRO A 70 18.88 7.32 -17.73
CA PRO A 70 19.32 8.37 -16.83
C PRO A 70 18.87 8.07 -15.38
N THR A 71 19.71 8.39 -14.40
CA THR A 71 19.47 8.04 -13.00
C THR A 71 18.15 8.62 -12.43
N LYS A 72 17.72 9.78 -12.94
CA LYS A 72 16.42 10.36 -12.59
C LYS A 72 15.23 9.78 -13.38
N GLY A 73 15.48 8.86 -14.30
CA GLY A 73 14.50 8.24 -15.18
C GLY A 73 14.52 8.75 -16.62
N LYS A 74 13.87 7.99 -17.51
CA LYS A 74 13.79 8.33 -18.94
C LYS A 74 12.97 9.63 -19.13
N PRO A 75 13.43 10.55 -20.00
CA PRO A 75 12.71 11.80 -20.26
C PRO A 75 11.28 11.59 -20.79
N SER A 76 11.05 10.52 -21.57
CA SER A 76 9.71 10.13 -22.05
C SER A 76 8.73 9.94 -20.90
N LEU A 77 9.12 9.15 -19.89
CA LEU A 77 8.25 8.86 -18.72
C LEU A 77 8.09 10.09 -17.84
N LYS A 78 9.17 10.83 -17.55
CA LYS A 78 9.08 12.06 -16.73
C LYS A 78 8.12 13.09 -17.33
N ARG A 79 8.17 13.32 -18.64
CA ARG A 79 7.24 14.21 -19.34
C ARG A 79 5.80 13.73 -19.26
N ALA A 80 5.57 12.44 -19.54
CA ALA A 80 4.23 11.86 -19.47
C ALA A 80 3.61 11.98 -18.05
N ILE A 81 4.42 11.76 -17.01
CA ILE A 81 4.01 11.96 -15.62
C ILE A 81 3.72 13.44 -15.35
N ALA A 82 4.64 14.36 -15.71
CA ALA A 82 4.49 15.79 -15.49
C ALA A 82 3.19 16.33 -16.15
N GLU A 83 2.90 15.96 -17.39
CA GLU A 83 1.67 16.35 -18.10
C GLU A 83 0.42 15.82 -17.39
N ASN A 84 0.42 14.55 -17.01
CA ASN A 84 -0.73 13.91 -16.37
C ASN A 84 -1.02 14.53 -14.98
N TYR A 85 0.04 14.69 -14.17
CA TYR A 85 -0.09 15.19 -12.80
C TYR A 85 -0.22 16.71 -12.73
N SER A 86 0.22 17.46 -13.74
CA SER A 86 -0.09 18.91 -13.84
C SER A 86 -1.60 19.14 -13.86
N LYS A 87 -2.34 18.35 -14.63
CA LYS A 87 -3.81 18.40 -14.66
C LYS A 87 -4.44 18.04 -13.31
N ARG A 88 -3.92 17.00 -12.67
CA ARG A 88 -4.46 16.49 -11.40
C ARG A 88 -4.19 17.41 -10.21
N LEU A 89 -3.07 18.13 -10.23
CA LEU A 89 -2.66 19.07 -9.17
C LEU A 89 -3.08 20.53 -9.45
N GLY A 90 -3.62 20.82 -10.65
CA GLY A 90 -4.00 22.17 -11.03
C GLY A 90 -2.81 23.14 -11.14
N ARG A 91 -1.59 22.64 -11.33
CA ARG A 91 -0.36 23.41 -11.49
C ARG A 91 0.59 22.75 -12.50
N GLN A 92 1.41 23.58 -13.16
CA GLN A 92 2.46 23.06 -14.03
C GLN A 92 3.56 22.36 -13.20
N ILE A 93 3.95 21.15 -13.61
CA ILE A 93 5.06 20.38 -13.06
C ILE A 93 6.19 20.37 -14.08
N ASP A 94 7.41 20.69 -13.64
CA ASP A 94 8.61 20.56 -14.44
C ASP A 94 9.13 19.13 -14.39
N ALA A 95 9.13 18.46 -15.55
CA ALA A 95 9.56 17.08 -15.67
C ALA A 95 11.02 16.85 -15.26
N GLU A 96 11.90 17.84 -15.41
CA GLU A 96 13.34 17.68 -15.15
C GLU A 96 13.72 17.91 -13.68
N THR A 97 12.97 18.78 -12.99
CA THR A 97 13.33 19.20 -11.63
C THR A 97 12.37 18.71 -10.56
N GLU A 98 11.11 18.42 -10.91
CA GLU A 98 10.06 18.05 -9.97
C GLU A 98 9.63 16.56 -10.04
N VAL A 99 10.23 15.76 -10.95
CA VAL A 99 9.93 14.33 -11.12
C VAL A 99 11.20 13.50 -11.03
N THR A 100 11.16 12.41 -10.28
CA THR A 100 12.18 11.36 -10.30
C THR A 100 11.56 9.98 -10.37
N ILE A 101 12.11 9.11 -11.22
CA ILE A 101 11.67 7.72 -11.35
C ILE A 101 12.43 6.86 -10.34
N THR A 102 11.75 5.88 -9.77
CA THR A 102 12.29 4.98 -8.74
C THR A 102 12.00 3.51 -9.09
N THR A 103 12.72 2.60 -8.46
CA THR A 103 12.55 1.15 -8.67
C THR A 103 11.36 0.61 -7.87
N GLY A 104 10.17 1.13 -8.21
CA GLY A 104 8.92 0.97 -7.47
C GLY A 104 8.77 1.99 -6.34
N ALA A 105 7.54 2.15 -5.86
CA ALA A 105 7.21 3.12 -4.81
C ALA A 105 7.95 2.83 -3.48
N ASN A 106 8.13 1.55 -3.11
CA ASN A 106 8.82 1.20 -1.87
C ASN A 106 10.28 1.69 -1.85
N GLU A 107 11.00 1.54 -2.97
CA GLU A 107 12.36 2.09 -3.09
C GLU A 107 12.33 3.63 -3.07
N GLY A 108 11.31 4.25 -3.68
CA GLY A 108 11.13 5.69 -3.62
C GLY A 108 10.88 6.21 -2.20
N ILE A 109 10.12 5.49 -1.38
CA ILE A 109 9.90 5.78 0.05
C ILE A 109 11.23 5.68 0.81
N LEU A 110 11.99 4.59 0.60
CA LEU A 110 13.31 4.45 1.20
C LEU A 110 14.25 5.58 0.78
N SER A 111 14.26 5.94 -0.49
CA SER A 111 15.09 7.05 -1.00
C SER A 111 14.71 8.39 -0.38
N ALA A 112 13.42 8.65 -0.14
CA ALA A 112 12.96 9.86 0.54
C ALA A 112 13.39 9.88 2.01
N LEU A 113 13.24 8.76 2.72
CA LEU A 113 13.67 8.63 4.10
C LEU A 113 15.20 8.79 4.23
N MET A 114 15.97 8.08 3.40
CA MET A 114 17.45 8.19 3.37
C MET A 114 17.95 9.58 2.98
N ALA A 115 17.14 10.38 2.29
CA ALA A 115 17.50 11.74 1.90
C ALA A 115 17.29 12.77 3.03
N PHE A 116 16.36 12.51 3.97
CA PHE A 116 15.91 13.55 4.89
C PHE A 116 15.85 13.15 6.36
N VAL A 117 15.95 11.86 6.68
CA VAL A 117 15.89 11.37 8.07
C VAL A 117 17.30 11.05 8.55
N GLU A 118 17.68 11.67 9.65
CA GLU A 118 18.92 11.41 10.37
C GLU A 118 18.64 10.52 11.60
N PRO A 119 19.66 9.91 12.22
CA PRO A 119 19.49 9.17 13.45
C PRO A 119 18.74 9.97 14.52
N GLU A 120 17.76 9.33 15.19
CA GLU A 120 16.88 9.91 16.22
C GLU A 120 15.80 10.90 15.71
N ASP A 121 15.76 11.24 14.42
CA ASP A 121 14.63 11.95 13.84
C ASP A 121 13.35 11.10 13.93
N GLU A 122 12.22 11.74 14.22
CA GLU A 122 10.95 11.07 14.36
C GLU A 122 10.11 11.16 13.09
N VAL A 123 9.51 10.02 12.72
CA VAL A 123 8.61 9.92 11.56
C VAL A 123 7.24 9.46 12.05
N ILE A 124 6.20 10.28 11.79
CA ILE A 124 4.82 9.97 12.15
C ILE A 124 4.23 9.02 11.09
N VAL A 125 3.62 7.92 11.55
CA VAL A 125 2.97 6.90 10.71
C VAL A 125 1.59 6.58 11.29
N PHE A 126 0.59 6.50 10.42
CA PHE A 126 -0.75 6.08 10.84
C PHE A 126 -0.83 4.55 10.95
N GLU A 127 -1.53 4.06 11.99
CA GLU A 127 -1.91 2.66 12.13
C GLU A 127 -3.36 2.46 11.63
N PRO A 128 -3.63 1.43 10.85
CA PRO A 128 -2.72 0.39 10.35
C PRO A 128 -1.75 0.96 9.29
N PHE A 129 -0.52 0.52 9.30
CA PHE A 129 0.51 0.98 8.38
C PHE A 129 0.81 -0.06 7.28
N PHE A 130 1.45 0.37 6.21
CA PHE A 130 2.14 -0.57 5.34
C PHE A 130 3.46 -0.97 6.00
N ASP A 131 3.69 -2.27 6.16
CA ASP A 131 4.81 -2.86 6.91
C ASP A 131 6.19 -2.29 6.54
N GLN A 132 6.38 -2.01 5.25
CA GLN A 132 7.66 -1.47 4.77
C GLN A 132 7.96 -0.03 5.22
N TYR A 133 6.97 0.73 5.70
CA TYR A 133 7.27 2.06 6.26
C TYR A 133 8.19 1.94 7.48
N ILE A 134 7.87 1.02 8.38
CA ILE A 134 8.61 0.83 9.63
C ILE A 134 10.07 0.45 9.33
N SER A 135 10.25 -0.62 8.54
CA SER A 135 11.58 -1.09 8.15
C SER A 135 12.40 -0.02 7.41
N ASN A 136 11.76 0.77 6.55
CA ASN A 136 12.45 1.84 5.81
C ASN A 136 12.85 3.01 6.73
N ILE A 137 12.03 3.37 7.73
CA ILE A 137 12.37 4.39 8.75
C ILE A 137 13.55 3.92 9.59
N GLU A 138 13.51 2.67 10.08
CA GLU A 138 14.59 2.07 10.85
C GLU A 138 15.89 1.96 10.04
N MET A 139 15.81 1.60 8.75
CA MET A 139 16.95 1.60 7.83
C MET A 139 17.60 2.98 7.70
N ALA A 140 16.81 4.05 7.73
CA ALA A 140 17.30 5.43 7.72
C ALA A 140 17.82 5.91 9.08
N GLY A 141 17.61 5.14 10.17
CA GLY A 141 17.99 5.48 11.54
C GLY A 141 16.93 6.27 12.30
N GLY A 142 15.75 6.47 11.71
CA GLY A 142 14.65 7.21 12.30
C GLY A 142 13.88 6.43 13.36
N VAL A 143 13.09 7.15 14.16
CA VAL A 143 12.20 6.61 15.19
C VAL A 143 10.75 6.78 14.76
N VAL A 144 9.97 5.70 14.82
CA VAL A 144 8.56 5.74 14.41
C VAL A 144 7.69 6.31 15.54
N ARG A 145 6.78 7.23 15.18
CA ARG A 145 5.69 7.72 16.03
C ARG A 145 4.36 7.27 15.45
N TYR A 146 3.65 6.41 16.17
CA TYR A 146 2.41 5.81 15.73
C TYR A 146 1.20 6.65 16.11
N VAL A 147 0.25 6.79 15.18
CA VAL A 147 -1.04 7.47 15.40
C VAL A 147 -2.15 6.58 14.86
N PRO A 148 -3.09 6.09 15.71
CA PRO A 148 -4.07 5.13 15.28
C PRO A 148 -5.20 5.75 14.43
N LEU A 149 -5.63 5.00 13.41
CA LEU A 149 -6.97 5.09 12.82
C LEU A 149 -7.85 4.07 13.53
N HIS A 150 -8.98 4.52 14.05
CA HIS A 150 -9.92 3.65 14.72
C HIS A 150 -11.03 3.18 13.77
N PRO A 151 -11.36 1.88 13.76
CA PRO A 151 -12.53 1.40 13.04
C PRO A 151 -13.79 2.05 13.61
N PRO A 152 -14.86 2.22 12.78
CA PRO A 152 -16.13 2.74 13.29
C PRO A 152 -16.72 1.80 14.35
N ALA A 153 -17.31 2.36 15.40
CA ALA A 153 -17.84 1.59 16.53
C ALA A 153 -18.86 0.52 16.10
N GLN A 154 -19.69 0.83 15.10
CA GLN A 154 -20.67 -0.11 14.53
C GLN A 154 -20.05 -1.12 13.52
N GLY A 155 -18.78 -1.00 13.17
CA GLY A 155 -18.13 -1.85 12.16
C GLY A 155 -18.05 -3.34 12.52
N SER A 156 -18.32 -3.72 13.77
CA SER A 156 -18.49 -5.10 14.18
C SER A 156 -19.92 -5.64 14.04
N LEU A 157 -20.90 -4.76 13.79
CA LEU A 157 -22.34 -5.07 13.75
C LEU A 157 -22.90 -5.03 12.34
N GLU A 158 -22.46 -4.06 11.53
CA GLU A 158 -22.98 -3.77 10.21
C GLU A 158 -21.91 -3.34 9.23
N LYS A 159 -22.26 -3.27 7.94
CA LYS A 159 -21.38 -2.71 6.91
C LYS A 159 -21.19 -1.20 7.10
N THR A 160 -19.98 -0.73 6.84
CA THR A 160 -19.59 0.67 6.95
C THR A 160 -18.80 1.10 5.71
N SER A 161 -18.58 2.40 5.54
CA SER A 161 -17.59 2.91 4.60
C SER A 161 -16.19 2.93 5.23
N SER A 162 -15.15 2.77 4.42
CA SER A 162 -13.78 3.02 4.89
C SER A 162 -13.53 4.49 5.27
N GLY A 163 -14.34 5.43 4.76
CA GLY A 163 -14.35 6.82 5.18
C GLY A 163 -14.72 7.02 6.65
N ASP A 164 -15.48 6.07 7.23
CA ASP A 164 -15.92 6.11 8.64
C ASP A 164 -14.80 5.79 9.64
N TRP A 165 -13.64 5.30 9.16
CA TRP A 165 -12.46 5.13 10.01
C TRP A 165 -11.94 6.49 10.46
N GLN A 166 -11.76 6.65 11.76
CA GLN A 166 -11.49 7.93 12.39
C GLN A 166 -10.01 8.09 12.75
N LEU A 167 -9.46 9.24 12.36
CA LEU A 167 -8.13 9.65 12.79
C LEU A 167 -8.19 10.18 14.23
N ASP A 168 -7.32 9.68 15.10
CA ASP A 168 -7.13 10.24 16.43
C ASP A 168 -6.34 11.56 16.34
N MET A 169 -7.08 12.67 16.28
CA MET A 169 -6.51 14.00 16.15
C MET A 169 -5.73 14.46 17.39
N GLU A 170 -6.09 13.99 18.58
CA GLU A 170 -5.37 14.34 19.81
C GLU A 170 -4.01 13.59 19.86
N SER A 171 -4.02 12.30 19.55
CA SER A 171 -2.78 11.54 19.38
C SER A 171 -1.91 12.11 18.28
N LEU A 172 -2.50 12.56 17.15
CA LEU A 172 -1.74 13.20 16.08
C LEU A 172 -1.06 14.48 16.53
N LYS A 173 -1.77 15.38 17.22
CA LYS A 173 -1.18 16.63 17.75
C LYS A 173 -0.04 16.33 18.72
N ALA A 174 -0.25 15.35 19.60
CA ALA A 174 0.75 14.95 20.60
C ALA A 174 2.01 14.30 19.98
N ALA A 175 1.90 13.74 18.77
CA ALA A 175 3.01 13.12 18.05
C ALA A 175 4.01 14.14 17.48
N PHE A 176 3.56 15.39 17.23
CA PHE A 176 4.46 16.45 16.72
C PHE A 176 5.30 17.06 17.84
N ASN A 177 6.61 17.12 17.63
CA ASN A 177 7.57 17.75 18.54
C ASN A 177 8.81 18.24 17.76
N GLY A 178 9.84 18.73 18.47
CA GLY A 178 11.04 19.29 17.85
C GLY A 178 11.91 18.29 17.08
N ARG A 179 11.68 16.97 17.20
CA ARG A 179 12.37 15.92 16.45
C ARG A 179 11.55 15.37 15.28
N THR A 180 10.29 15.79 15.14
CA THR A 180 9.42 15.31 14.06
C THR A 180 9.92 15.82 12.71
N ARG A 181 10.49 14.91 11.95
CA ARG A 181 11.09 15.19 10.63
C ARG A 181 10.14 15.02 9.48
N MET A 182 9.30 13.98 9.55
CA MET A 182 8.42 13.59 8.45
C MET A 182 7.11 12.99 8.98
N ILE A 183 6.03 13.15 8.22
CA ILE A 183 4.78 12.42 8.38
C ILE A 183 4.47 11.65 7.09
N ILE A 184 4.09 10.38 7.21
CA ILE A 184 3.65 9.56 6.07
C ILE A 184 2.12 9.51 6.05
N ILE A 185 1.52 9.92 4.93
CA ILE A 185 0.09 9.87 4.66
C ILE A 185 -0.13 8.89 3.52
N ASN A 186 -0.97 7.87 3.69
CA ASN A 186 -1.33 6.94 2.62
C ASN A 186 -2.80 7.12 2.21
N THR A 187 -3.04 7.59 0.99
CA THR A 187 -4.40 7.84 0.47
C THR A 187 -4.47 7.60 -1.04
N PRO A 188 -5.36 6.69 -1.52
CA PRO A 188 -6.17 5.73 -0.77
C PRO A 188 -5.36 4.79 0.11
N HIS A 189 -5.89 4.47 1.28
CA HIS A 189 -5.16 3.84 2.38
C HIS A 189 -5.10 2.31 2.27
N ASN A 190 -3.94 1.72 2.43
CA ASN A 190 -3.76 0.29 2.64
C ASN A 190 -3.50 0.02 4.15
N PRO A 191 -4.30 -0.84 4.81
CA PRO A 191 -5.25 -1.83 4.28
C PRO A 191 -6.71 -1.38 4.22
N VAL A 192 -7.06 -0.21 4.74
CA VAL A 192 -8.45 0.18 5.06
C VAL A 192 -9.26 0.54 3.82
N GLY A 193 -8.62 1.10 2.78
CA GLY A 193 -9.30 1.65 1.61
C GLY A 193 -9.86 3.07 1.81
N LYS A 194 -9.53 3.73 2.93
CA LYS A 194 -9.96 5.12 3.21
C LYS A 194 -9.34 6.09 2.22
N VAL A 195 -10.17 6.99 1.69
CA VAL A 195 -9.74 8.21 1.02
C VAL A 195 -9.88 9.34 2.03
N PHE A 196 -8.77 9.96 2.41
CA PHE A 196 -8.81 11.06 3.36
C PHE A 196 -9.58 12.25 2.78
N THR A 197 -10.49 12.80 3.55
CA THR A 197 -11.27 13.98 3.17
C THR A 197 -10.40 15.22 3.13
N GLN A 198 -10.84 16.25 2.41
CA GLN A 198 -10.15 17.54 2.38
C GLN A 198 -9.94 18.08 3.80
N ARG A 199 -10.96 18.03 4.66
CA ARG A 199 -10.88 18.50 6.04
C ARG A 199 -9.81 17.76 6.86
N GLU A 200 -9.71 16.44 6.71
CA GLU A 200 -8.69 15.64 7.40
C GLU A 200 -7.28 15.99 6.89
N LEU A 201 -7.11 16.05 5.56
CA LEU A 201 -5.82 16.43 4.96
C LEU A 201 -5.39 17.85 5.35
N GLU A 202 -6.32 18.81 5.35
CA GLU A 202 -6.04 20.18 5.81
C GLU A 202 -5.60 20.20 7.28
N ALA A 203 -6.27 19.45 8.16
CA ALA A 203 -5.91 19.37 9.57
C ALA A 203 -4.52 18.75 9.79
N ILE A 204 -4.20 17.67 9.06
CA ILE A 204 -2.87 17.01 9.11
C ILE A 204 -1.79 17.96 8.58
N THR A 205 -2.01 18.54 7.40
CA THR A 205 -1.00 19.35 6.72
C THR A 205 -0.75 20.70 7.40
N GLN A 206 -1.77 21.29 8.06
CA GLN A 206 -1.59 22.47 8.90
C GLN A 206 -0.64 22.20 10.07
N LEU A 207 -0.72 21.02 10.70
CA LEU A 207 0.25 20.63 11.72
C LEU A 207 1.64 20.47 11.10
N ALA A 208 1.77 19.79 9.96
CA ALA A 208 3.06 19.63 9.29
C ALA A 208 3.70 20.98 8.91
N VAL A 209 2.92 21.92 8.36
CA VAL A 209 3.41 23.27 8.03
C VAL A 209 3.84 24.03 9.30
N ARG A 210 3.02 23.98 10.36
CA ARG A 210 3.33 24.65 11.64
C ARG A 210 4.64 24.16 12.26
N HIS A 211 4.92 22.86 12.14
CA HIS A 211 6.12 22.22 12.69
C HIS A 211 7.28 22.14 11.70
N ASN A 212 7.13 22.69 10.49
CA ASN A 212 8.11 22.55 9.39
C ASN A 212 8.51 21.09 9.13
N THR A 213 7.53 20.21 9.16
CA THR A 213 7.67 18.76 8.99
C THR A 213 7.40 18.37 7.53
N LEU A 214 8.25 17.52 6.94
CA LEU A 214 8.05 17.01 5.59
C LEU A 214 6.83 16.08 5.53
N ILE A 215 6.15 16.09 4.40
CA ILE A 215 5.00 15.23 4.11
C ILE A 215 5.41 14.22 3.02
N LEU A 216 5.38 12.94 3.34
CA LEU A 216 5.49 11.86 2.36
C LEU A 216 4.08 11.35 2.07
N SER A 217 3.47 11.84 0.97
CA SER A 217 2.13 11.43 0.56
C SER A 217 2.22 10.21 -0.33
N ASP A 218 1.94 9.03 0.23
CA ASP A 218 1.88 7.78 -0.52
C ASP A 218 0.51 7.66 -1.20
N GLU A 219 0.50 7.96 -2.50
CA GLU A 219 -0.68 7.96 -3.35
C GLU A 219 -0.65 6.84 -4.42
N VAL A 220 -0.06 5.68 -4.09
CA VAL A 220 0.13 4.56 -5.05
C VAL A 220 -1.17 3.99 -5.63
N TYR A 221 -2.32 4.22 -4.98
CA TYR A 221 -3.65 3.81 -5.45
C TYR A 221 -4.45 4.95 -6.08
N ASP A 222 -3.81 6.03 -6.43
CA ASP A 222 -4.40 7.30 -6.87
C ASP A 222 -5.22 7.25 -8.18
N SER A 223 -5.16 6.16 -8.90
CA SER A 223 -6.01 5.86 -10.07
C SER A 223 -7.28 5.06 -9.71
N LEU A 224 -7.34 4.46 -8.52
CA LEU A 224 -8.43 3.63 -8.02
C LEU A 224 -9.09 4.31 -6.82
N TYR A 225 -9.97 5.26 -7.07
CA TYR A 225 -10.78 5.94 -6.06
C TYR A 225 -12.25 5.93 -6.46
N TYR A 226 -13.13 5.80 -5.46
CA TYR A 226 -14.58 5.68 -5.61
C TYR A 226 -15.31 6.79 -4.84
N ALA A 227 -14.62 7.51 -3.97
CA ALA A 227 -15.01 8.77 -3.34
C ALA A 227 -14.15 9.92 -3.92
N PRO A 228 -14.53 11.19 -3.75
CA PRO A 228 -13.72 12.33 -4.19
C PRO A 228 -12.30 12.27 -3.60
N MET A 229 -11.29 12.21 -4.46
CA MET A 229 -9.90 12.16 -4.04
C MET A 229 -9.25 13.54 -4.09
N ILE A 230 -8.78 13.99 -2.95
CA ILE A 230 -7.99 15.22 -2.81
C ILE A 230 -6.49 14.86 -2.83
N ARG A 231 -5.74 15.59 -3.63
CA ARG A 231 -4.27 15.45 -3.69
C ARG A 231 -3.64 16.27 -2.58
N THR A 232 -2.88 15.63 -1.72
CA THR A 232 -2.22 16.31 -0.58
C THR A 232 -1.40 17.50 -1.04
N ALA A 233 -0.57 17.32 -2.07
CA ALA A 233 0.29 18.37 -2.63
C ALA A 233 -0.49 19.51 -3.31
N GLY A 234 -1.76 19.33 -3.62
CA GLY A 234 -2.64 20.33 -4.25
C GLY A 234 -3.35 21.27 -3.28
N LEU A 235 -3.24 21.07 -1.97
CA LEU A 235 -4.00 21.83 -0.97
C LEU A 235 -3.57 23.31 -0.90
N SER A 236 -2.27 23.58 -0.91
CA SER A 236 -1.72 24.93 -0.94
C SER A 236 -0.26 24.94 -1.41
N PRO A 237 0.30 26.11 -1.80
CA PRO A 237 1.72 26.24 -2.11
C PRO A 237 2.64 25.87 -0.94
N GLU A 238 2.26 26.21 0.29
CA GLU A 238 3.02 25.90 1.50
C GLU A 238 3.08 24.37 1.72
N VAL A 239 1.95 23.69 1.56
CA VAL A 239 1.87 22.22 1.65
C VAL A 239 2.70 21.60 0.54
N TYR A 240 2.60 22.09 -0.71
CA TYR A 240 3.42 21.59 -1.82
C TYR A 240 4.91 21.66 -1.52
N ASN A 241 5.38 22.76 -0.94
CA ASN A 241 6.79 22.98 -0.63
C ASN A 241 7.37 21.98 0.39
N LEU A 242 6.53 21.30 1.15
CA LEU A 242 6.91 20.27 2.13
C LEU A 242 6.58 18.85 1.67
N THR A 243 5.91 18.67 0.51
CA THR A 243 5.34 17.38 0.11
C THR A 243 6.19 16.67 -0.93
N LEU A 244 6.46 15.39 -0.68
CA LEU A 244 6.88 14.40 -1.65
C LEU A 244 5.72 13.46 -1.90
N THR A 245 5.15 13.47 -3.12
CA THR A 245 4.09 12.53 -3.52
C THR A 245 4.71 11.29 -4.14
N VAL A 246 4.46 10.13 -3.54
CA VAL A 246 4.93 8.82 -4.03
C VAL A 246 3.81 8.16 -4.81
N CYS A 247 4.13 7.69 -6.01
CA CYS A 247 3.20 6.99 -6.90
C CYS A 247 3.81 5.70 -7.47
N SER A 248 2.96 4.84 -8.01
CA SER A 248 3.38 3.55 -8.56
C SER A 248 2.74 3.27 -9.91
N ALA A 249 3.53 3.32 -10.98
CA ALA A 249 3.07 2.87 -12.29
C ALA A 249 2.70 1.37 -12.26
N GLY A 250 3.37 0.58 -11.42
CA GLY A 250 3.04 -0.84 -11.21
C GLY A 250 1.64 -1.07 -10.62
N LYS A 251 1.16 -0.20 -9.74
CA LYS A 251 -0.22 -0.24 -9.22
C LYS A 251 -1.21 0.33 -10.22
N THR A 252 -0.85 1.42 -10.86
CA THR A 252 -1.68 2.08 -11.88
C THR A 252 -1.99 1.16 -13.06
N PHE A 253 -0.99 0.45 -13.58
CA PHE A 253 -1.09 -0.33 -14.82
C PHE A 253 -1.10 -1.86 -14.61
N TYR A 254 -1.39 -2.34 -13.40
CA TYR A 254 -1.48 -3.77 -13.07
C TYR A 254 -0.16 -4.54 -13.28
N ALA A 255 0.97 -3.86 -13.14
CA ALA A 255 2.32 -4.34 -13.44
C ALA A 255 3.26 -4.24 -12.24
N THR A 256 2.84 -4.75 -11.08
CA THR A 256 3.62 -4.62 -9.82
C THR A 256 5.03 -5.20 -9.92
N GLY A 257 5.24 -6.23 -10.76
CA GLY A 257 6.53 -6.84 -11.03
C GLY A 257 7.47 -5.98 -11.92
N TRP A 258 6.96 -4.95 -12.57
CA TRP A 258 7.77 -4.08 -13.44
C TRP A 258 8.69 -3.14 -12.68
N ARG A 259 8.42 -2.93 -11.41
CA ARG A 259 9.24 -2.09 -10.53
C ARG A 259 9.44 -0.68 -11.06
N VAL A 260 8.38 -0.02 -11.50
CA VAL A 260 8.39 1.39 -11.90
C VAL A 260 7.53 2.19 -10.93
N GLY A 261 8.16 3.05 -10.16
CA GLY A 261 7.55 4.05 -9.28
C GLY A 261 8.12 5.43 -9.60
N PHE A 262 7.59 6.44 -8.96
CA PHE A 262 8.09 7.81 -9.12
C PHE A 262 7.68 8.69 -7.94
N LEU A 263 8.44 9.77 -7.75
CA LEU A 263 8.09 10.83 -6.82
C LEU A 263 7.92 12.14 -7.58
N ILE A 264 6.94 12.92 -7.09
CA ILE A 264 6.69 14.30 -7.52
C ILE A 264 6.84 15.20 -6.29
N GLY A 265 7.50 16.33 -6.44
CA GLY A 265 7.66 17.31 -5.38
C GLY A 265 8.49 18.51 -5.82
N PRO A 266 8.69 19.50 -4.96
CA PRO A 266 9.45 20.68 -5.31
C PRO A 266 10.93 20.35 -5.60
N PRO A 267 11.61 21.14 -6.44
CA PRO A 267 12.99 20.85 -6.89
C PRO A 267 13.98 20.69 -5.74
N HIS A 268 13.80 21.46 -4.68
CA HIS A 268 14.70 21.42 -3.50
C HIS A 268 14.58 20.11 -2.69
N LEU A 269 13.48 19.35 -2.83
CA LEU A 269 13.32 18.03 -2.24
C LEU A 269 13.72 16.92 -3.23
N ILE A 270 13.21 16.97 -4.47
CA ILE A 270 13.43 15.93 -5.48
C ILE A 270 14.91 15.70 -5.78
N LYS A 271 15.75 16.75 -5.78
CA LYS A 271 17.18 16.59 -6.02
C LYS A 271 17.88 15.65 -5.03
N TYR A 272 17.45 15.64 -3.76
CA TYR A 272 18.04 14.77 -2.74
C TYR A 272 17.48 13.35 -2.79
N VAL A 273 16.17 13.20 -3.07
CA VAL A 273 15.58 11.88 -3.33
C VAL A 273 16.27 11.20 -4.52
N ALA A 274 16.47 11.92 -5.62
CA ALA A 274 17.18 11.41 -6.79
C ALA A 274 18.64 11.04 -6.49
N ALA A 275 19.31 11.78 -5.62
CA ALA A 275 20.65 11.45 -5.17
C ALA A 275 20.70 10.17 -4.32
N ALA A 276 19.74 9.98 -3.41
CA ALA A 276 19.61 8.76 -2.62
C ALA A 276 19.28 7.54 -3.53
N HIS A 277 18.28 7.66 -4.40
CA HIS A 277 17.93 6.65 -5.40
C HIS A 277 19.14 6.20 -6.23
N THR A 278 19.93 7.15 -6.73
CA THR A 278 21.13 6.83 -7.50
C THR A 278 22.13 5.96 -6.72
N ARG A 279 22.26 6.15 -5.42
CA ARG A 279 23.15 5.36 -4.56
C ARG A 279 22.56 4.00 -4.19
N ILE A 280 21.24 3.89 -4.08
CA ILE A 280 20.53 2.65 -3.72
C ILE A 280 20.43 1.72 -4.93
N CYS A 281 19.89 2.21 -6.06
CA CYS A 281 19.54 1.42 -7.24
C CYS A 281 20.27 1.81 -8.51
N TYR A 282 20.94 2.96 -8.56
CA TYR A 282 21.51 3.58 -9.74
C TYR A 282 20.45 4.06 -10.73
N THR A 283 19.66 3.16 -11.33
CA THR A 283 18.57 3.48 -12.28
C THR A 283 17.50 2.39 -12.27
N SER A 284 16.31 2.73 -12.72
CA SER A 284 15.17 1.81 -12.83
C SER A 284 15.13 1.13 -14.23
N PRO A 285 14.39 0.01 -14.38
CA PRO A 285 14.33 -0.77 -15.63
C PRO A 285 13.92 0.07 -16.84
N SER A 286 14.83 0.23 -17.80
CA SER A 286 14.70 1.16 -18.93
C SER A 286 13.53 0.85 -19.87
N PRO A 287 13.32 -0.42 -20.36
CA PRO A 287 12.24 -0.71 -21.29
C PRO A 287 10.85 -0.53 -20.67
N LEU A 288 10.73 -0.84 -19.37
CA LEU A 288 9.45 -0.75 -18.66
C LEU A 288 9.05 0.70 -18.34
N GLN A 289 10.04 1.61 -18.22
CA GLN A 289 9.77 3.04 -18.17
C GLN A 289 9.14 3.55 -19.47
N GLU A 290 9.60 3.10 -20.65
CA GLU A 290 9.00 3.46 -21.93
C GLU A 290 7.57 2.96 -22.05
N ALA A 291 7.31 1.71 -21.63
CA ALA A 291 5.96 1.17 -21.60
C ALA A 291 5.03 1.98 -20.70
N CYS A 292 5.49 2.38 -19.52
CA CYS A 292 4.73 3.23 -18.61
C CYS A 292 4.50 4.64 -19.20
N ALA A 293 5.47 5.19 -19.96
CA ALA A 293 5.29 6.47 -20.65
C ALA A 293 4.14 6.41 -21.66
N VAL A 294 4.07 5.34 -22.46
CA VAL A 294 2.94 5.09 -23.38
C VAL A 294 1.65 4.93 -22.56
N GLY A 295 1.71 4.19 -21.45
CA GLY A 295 0.57 4.03 -20.54
C GLY A 295 -0.05 5.35 -20.12
N PHE A 296 0.75 6.30 -19.63
CA PHE A 296 0.28 7.62 -19.22
C PHE A 296 -0.21 8.48 -20.40
N ASN A 297 0.47 8.43 -21.54
CA ASN A 297 0.12 9.24 -22.71
C ASN A 297 -1.18 8.78 -23.37
N ASP A 298 -1.42 7.47 -23.43
CA ASP A 298 -2.54 6.88 -24.16
C ASP A 298 -3.72 6.45 -23.27
N ALA A 299 -3.59 6.59 -21.93
CA ALA A 299 -4.63 6.19 -20.99
C ALA A 299 -6.01 6.81 -21.29
N GLU A 300 -6.06 8.12 -21.60
CA GLU A 300 -7.29 8.83 -21.96
C GLU A 300 -7.89 8.29 -23.26
N LYS A 301 -7.06 8.05 -24.27
CA LYS A 301 -7.47 7.52 -25.57
C LYS A 301 -8.14 6.14 -25.44
N HIS A 302 -7.72 5.35 -24.47
CA HIS A 302 -8.28 4.02 -24.18
C HIS A 302 -9.41 4.05 -23.14
N ASP A 303 -9.77 5.24 -22.63
CA ASP A 303 -10.68 5.40 -21.48
C ASP A 303 -10.26 4.53 -20.28
N PHE A 304 -8.94 4.38 -20.10
CA PHE A 304 -8.38 3.46 -19.13
C PHE A 304 -8.76 3.82 -17.70
N TRP A 305 -8.72 5.11 -17.34
CA TRP A 305 -9.01 5.54 -15.97
C TRP A 305 -10.42 5.17 -15.51
N ASN A 306 -11.43 5.40 -16.36
CA ASN A 306 -12.81 5.09 -16.03
C ASN A 306 -13.05 3.58 -16.01
N LYS A 307 -12.59 2.87 -17.05
CA LYS A 307 -12.73 1.41 -17.16
C LYS A 307 -12.08 0.70 -15.98
N SER A 308 -10.88 1.15 -15.58
CA SER A 308 -10.14 0.60 -14.43
C SER A 308 -10.92 0.76 -13.14
N ARG A 309 -11.42 1.97 -12.84
CA ARG A 309 -12.22 2.23 -11.63
C ARG A 309 -13.53 1.45 -11.62
N GLN A 310 -14.27 1.47 -12.73
CA GLN A 310 -15.55 0.74 -12.85
C GLN A 310 -15.37 -0.77 -12.72
N SER A 311 -14.36 -1.33 -13.38
CA SER A 311 -14.05 -2.76 -13.29
C SER A 311 -13.70 -3.16 -11.84
N MET A 312 -12.83 -2.41 -11.18
CA MET A 312 -12.44 -2.73 -9.81
C MET A 312 -13.59 -2.55 -8.82
N LEU A 313 -14.38 -1.46 -8.95
CA LEU A 313 -15.57 -1.25 -8.11
C LEU A 313 -16.57 -2.39 -8.29
N GLY A 314 -16.81 -2.83 -9.54
CA GLY A 314 -17.68 -3.97 -9.82
C GLY A 314 -17.18 -5.28 -9.17
N LYS A 315 -15.87 -5.52 -9.14
CA LYS A 315 -15.26 -6.66 -8.43
C LYS A 315 -15.47 -6.55 -6.92
N ILE A 316 -15.26 -5.36 -6.34
CA ILE A 316 -15.50 -5.09 -4.92
C ILE A 316 -16.97 -5.34 -4.57
N ASP A 317 -17.91 -4.81 -5.36
CA ASP A 317 -19.34 -4.98 -5.11
C ASP A 317 -19.75 -6.46 -5.15
N ARG A 318 -19.28 -7.23 -6.15
CA ARG A 318 -19.55 -8.67 -6.22
C ARG A 318 -18.96 -9.45 -5.03
N PHE A 319 -17.77 -9.07 -4.55
CA PHE A 319 -17.21 -9.69 -3.34
C PHE A 319 -18.00 -9.31 -2.08
N CYS A 320 -18.39 -8.04 -1.92
CA CYS A 320 -19.17 -7.60 -0.78
C CYS A 320 -20.56 -8.27 -0.70
N GLN A 321 -21.15 -8.66 -1.83
CA GLN A 321 -22.42 -9.40 -1.84
C GLN A 321 -22.36 -10.68 -1.01
N VAL A 322 -21.26 -11.45 -1.05
CA VAL A 322 -21.17 -12.66 -0.21
C VAL A 322 -21.07 -12.32 1.27
N CYS A 323 -20.49 -11.18 1.62
CA CYS A 323 -20.50 -10.71 3.02
C CYS A 323 -21.92 -10.34 3.45
N ASP A 324 -22.69 -9.65 2.59
CA ASP A 324 -24.12 -9.35 2.85
C ASP A 324 -24.95 -10.65 2.99
N GLU A 325 -24.76 -11.65 2.10
CA GLU A 325 -25.42 -12.96 2.17
C GLU A 325 -25.17 -13.71 3.50
N LEU A 326 -23.95 -13.56 4.02
CA LEU A 326 -23.53 -14.19 5.27
C LEU A 326 -23.83 -13.34 6.51
N GLY A 327 -24.20 -12.08 6.35
CA GLY A 327 -24.35 -11.14 7.45
C GLY A 327 -23.02 -10.86 8.15
N LEU A 328 -21.89 -10.94 7.43
CA LEU A 328 -20.57 -10.53 7.91
C LEU A 328 -20.41 -9.03 7.70
N PRO A 329 -20.14 -8.25 8.76
CA PRO A 329 -19.84 -6.84 8.62
C PRO A 329 -18.55 -6.61 7.82
N TYR A 330 -18.50 -5.52 7.06
CA TYR A 330 -17.29 -5.15 6.32
C TYR A 330 -17.16 -3.64 6.17
N SER A 331 -15.96 -3.19 5.93
CA SER A 331 -15.64 -1.82 5.56
C SER A 331 -15.48 -1.75 4.04
N LYS A 332 -16.45 -1.11 3.34
CA LYS A 332 -16.39 -0.93 1.89
C LYS A 332 -15.35 0.14 1.54
N PRO A 333 -14.35 -0.17 0.70
CA PRO A 333 -13.30 0.78 0.39
C PRO A 333 -13.81 1.96 -0.45
N GLU A 334 -13.34 3.16 -0.13
CA GLU A 334 -13.49 4.37 -0.94
C GLU A 334 -12.40 4.51 -2.00
N GLY A 335 -11.33 3.69 -1.88
CA GLY A 335 -10.25 3.62 -2.86
C GLY A 335 -9.38 2.39 -2.68
N GLY A 336 -8.47 2.16 -3.63
CA GLY A 336 -7.68 0.94 -3.69
C GLY A 336 -8.50 -0.30 -4.06
N TYR A 337 -8.08 -1.45 -3.60
CA TYR A 337 -8.71 -2.74 -3.91
C TYR A 337 -8.73 -3.70 -2.71
N PHE A 338 -8.67 -3.16 -1.49
CA PHE A 338 -8.74 -3.97 -0.28
C PHE A 338 -10.10 -3.81 0.40
N VAL A 339 -10.67 -4.95 0.80
CA VAL A 339 -11.89 -5.00 1.63
C VAL A 339 -11.51 -5.55 3.00
N MET A 340 -11.87 -4.83 4.04
CA MET A 340 -11.75 -5.29 5.42
C MET A 340 -13.07 -5.94 5.83
N VAL A 341 -13.03 -7.23 6.22
CA VAL A 341 -14.22 -8.01 6.63
C VAL A 341 -14.09 -8.40 8.09
N ASN A 342 -15.16 -8.20 8.88
CA ASN A 342 -15.21 -8.52 10.29
C ASN A 342 -15.79 -9.92 10.53
N PHE A 343 -15.04 -10.75 11.25
CA PHE A 343 -15.37 -12.13 11.58
C PHE A 343 -15.74 -12.33 13.07
N ALA A 344 -16.19 -11.29 13.77
CA ALA A 344 -16.59 -11.42 15.19
C ALA A 344 -17.67 -12.51 15.39
N LYS A 345 -18.57 -12.68 14.41
CA LYS A 345 -19.64 -13.69 14.43
C LYS A 345 -19.17 -15.12 14.16
N VAL A 346 -17.90 -15.33 13.78
CA VAL A 346 -17.35 -16.66 13.48
C VAL A 346 -16.68 -17.22 14.73
N LYS A 347 -17.15 -18.38 15.20
CA LYS A 347 -16.52 -19.10 16.31
C LYS A 347 -15.41 -20.00 15.82
N LEU A 348 -14.21 -19.76 16.32
CA LEU A 348 -13.09 -20.69 16.14
C LEU A 348 -13.29 -21.89 17.08
N PRO A 349 -13.10 -23.14 16.60
CA PRO A 349 -13.24 -24.32 17.45
C PRO A 349 -12.25 -24.31 18.62
N GLU A 350 -12.71 -24.69 19.80
CA GLU A 350 -11.83 -24.88 20.95
C GLU A 350 -10.83 -25.99 20.67
N GLY A 351 -9.58 -25.82 21.12
CA GLY A 351 -8.53 -26.81 20.93
C GLY A 351 -8.07 -26.99 19.48
N TYR A 352 -8.42 -26.06 18.55
CA TYR A 352 -7.98 -26.14 17.15
C TYR A 352 -6.44 -26.24 17.06
N PRO A 353 -5.90 -27.12 16.19
CA PRO A 353 -4.46 -27.42 16.14
C PRO A 353 -3.66 -26.34 15.38
N TYR A 354 -3.63 -25.13 15.94
CA TYR A 354 -2.80 -24.06 15.38
C TYR A 354 -1.32 -24.40 15.41
N ALA A 355 -0.59 -23.98 14.36
CA ALA A 355 0.86 -24.00 14.37
C ALA A 355 1.40 -23.21 15.58
N GLU A 356 2.57 -23.59 16.10
CA GLU A 356 3.13 -23.01 17.32
C GLU A 356 3.26 -21.49 17.23
N HIS A 357 3.78 -20.99 16.13
CA HIS A 357 3.96 -19.55 15.86
C HIS A 357 2.64 -18.77 15.70
N VAL A 358 1.49 -19.43 15.51
CA VAL A 358 0.16 -18.81 15.43
C VAL A 358 -0.55 -18.78 16.78
N ARG A 359 -0.24 -19.73 17.69
CA ARG A 359 -0.96 -19.88 18.97
C ARG A 359 -0.93 -18.64 19.85
N THR A 360 0.18 -17.93 19.85
CA THR A 360 0.41 -16.72 20.67
C THR A 360 0.02 -15.42 19.99
N ARG A 361 -0.33 -15.49 18.68
CA ARG A 361 -0.71 -14.31 17.90
C ARG A 361 -2.15 -13.88 18.18
N PRO A 362 -2.53 -12.63 17.85
CA PRO A 362 -3.90 -12.15 17.94
C PRO A 362 -4.92 -13.01 17.21
N ARG A 363 -6.20 -12.81 17.50
CA ARG A 363 -7.29 -13.65 16.98
C ARG A 363 -7.37 -13.68 15.45
N ASP A 364 -7.10 -12.58 14.77
CA ASP A 364 -7.11 -12.47 13.31
C ASP A 364 -6.05 -13.36 12.63
N PHE A 365 -4.89 -13.58 13.25
CA PHE A 365 -3.92 -14.58 12.80
C PHE A 365 -4.48 -16.00 12.87
N LYS A 366 -5.18 -16.31 13.95
CA LYS A 366 -5.85 -17.61 14.12
C LYS A 366 -6.96 -17.78 13.10
N LEU A 367 -7.72 -16.72 12.81
CA LEU A 367 -8.75 -16.67 11.76
C LEU A 367 -8.13 -16.90 10.37
N ALA A 368 -7.07 -16.19 10.02
CA ALA A 368 -6.41 -16.33 8.72
C ALA A 368 -5.89 -17.77 8.54
N TYR A 369 -5.21 -18.30 9.55
CA TYR A 369 -4.76 -19.70 9.55
C TYR A 369 -5.92 -20.69 9.39
N PHE A 370 -7.00 -20.49 10.14
CA PHE A 370 -8.20 -21.33 10.10
C PHE A 370 -8.86 -21.31 8.70
N LEU A 371 -9.03 -20.14 8.09
CA LEU A 371 -9.60 -20.04 6.74
C LEU A 371 -8.72 -20.75 5.69
N ILE A 372 -7.40 -20.71 5.85
CA ILE A 372 -6.48 -21.40 4.95
C ILE A 372 -6.65 -22.91 5.12
N MET A 373 -6.66 -23.43 6.35
CA MET A 373 -6.69 -24.87 6.61
C MET A 373 -8.06 -25.49 6.30
N GLU A 374 -9.16 -24.82 6.61
CA GLU A 374 -10.52 -25.38 6.46
C GLU A 374 -11.15 -25.06 5.09
N LEU A 375 -10.79 -23.92 4.50
CA LEU A 375 -11.43 -23.44 3.28
C LEU A 375 -10.47 -23.29 2.10
N GLY A 376 -9.16 -23.36 2.33
CA GLY A 376 -8.17 -23.06 1.30
C GLY A 376 -8.21 -21.58 0.86
N LEU A 377 -8.66 -20.67 1.73
CA LEU A 377 -8.83 -19.25 1.44
C LEU A 377 -7.85 -18.42 2.27
N ALA A 378 -6.90 -17.76 1.62
CA ALA A 378 -5.92 -16.93 2.29
C ALA A 378 -6.34 -15.46 2.30
N ALA A 379 -6.29 -14.84 3.48
CA ALA A 379 -6.48 -13.42 3.73
C ALA A 379 -5.41 -12.94 4.73
N ILE A 380 -5.25 -11.63 4.89
CA ILE A 380 -4.20 -11.09 5.77
C ILE A 380 -4.79 -10.60 7.08
N PRO A 381 -4.19 -11.00 8.23
CA PRO A 381 -4.54 -10.46 9.54
C PRO A 381 -4.05 -9.01 9.68
N PRO A 382 -4.94 -8.01 9.84
CA PRO A 382 -4.53 -6.61 9.86
C PRO A 382 -3.85 -6.18 11.16
N SER A 383 -3.88 -6.98 12.24
CA SER A 383 -3.14 -6.70 13.47
C SER A 383 -1.62 -6.68 13.26
N GLU A 384 -1.11 -7.28 12.15
CA GLU A 384 0.29 -7.12 11.71
C GLU A 384 0.68 -5.67 11.44
N PHE A 385 -0.29 -4.84 11.05
CA PHE A 385 -0.11 -3.45 10.68
C PHE A 385 -0.38 -2.48 11.83
N TYR A 386 -0.36 -2.99 13.08
CA TYR A 386 -0.53 -2.24 14.31
C TYR A 386 0.56 -2.57 15.33
N THR A 387 0.88 -1.63 16.18
CA THR A 387 1.66 -1.91 17.39
C THR A 387 0.88 -2.82 18.33
N PRO A 388 1.55 -3.61 19.20
CA PRO A 388 0.89 -4.51 20.15
C PRO A 388 -0.20 -3.84 21.00
N GLN A 389 -0.04 -2.55 21.31
CA GLN A 389 -1.01 -1.77 22.10
C GLN A 389 -2.34 -1.58 21.38
N ASN A 390 -2.32 -1.48 20.04
CA ASN A 390 -3.48 -1.14 19.23
C ASN A 390 -4.05 -2.31 18.40
N GLN A 391 -3.44 -3.51 18.47
CA GLN A 391 -3.90 -4.71 17.75
C GLN A 391 -5.35 -5.10 18.06
N HIS A 392 -5.81 -4.81 19.29
CA HIS A 392 -7.19 -5.09 19.73
C HIS A 392 -8.26 -4.41 18.86
N ASN A 393 -7.94 -3.31 18.19
CA ASN A 393 -8.85 -2.59 17.29
C ASN A 393 -9.28 -3.45 16.08
N VAL A 394 -8.47 -4.41 15.67
CA VAL A 394 -8.67 -5.15 14.41
C VAL A 394 -8.56 -6.67 14.54
N GLU A 395 -8.47 -7.23 15.73
CA GLU A 395 -8.31 -8.67 15.99
C GLU A 395 -9.43 -9.57 15.45
N ASN A 396 -10.56 -8.96 15.06
CA ASN A 396 -11.68 -9.65 14.43
C ASN A 396 -11.77 -9.42 12.91
N TRP A 397 -10.86 -8.68 12.33
CA TRP A 397 -10.88 -8.33 10.92
C TRP A 397 -9.89 -9.16 10.10
N LEU A 398 -10.20 -9.32 8.81
CA LEU A 398 -9.26 -9.81 7.80
C LEU A 398 -9.32 -8.90 6.57
N ARG A 399 -8.17 -8.69 5.93
CA ARG A 399 -8.03 -7.94 4.69
C ARG A 399 -8.04 -8.88 3.49
N PHE A 400 -8.89 -8.57 2.51
CA PHE A 400 -8.98 -9.26 1.22
C PHE A 400 -8.55 -8.34 0.09
N ALA A 401 -7.68 -8.82 -0.81
CA ALA A 401 -7.26 -8.13 -2.02
C ALA A 401 -8.12 -8.56 -3.20
N ILE A 402 -8.93 -7.65 -3.73
CA ILE A 402 -9.97 -7.95 -4.72
C ILE A 402 -9.44 -7.89 -6.17
N CYS A 403 -8.20 -7.50 -6.38
CA CYS A 403 -7.55 -7.38 -7.68
C CYS A 403 -7.21 -8.74 -8.31
N LYS A 404 -8.18 -9.64 -8.42
CA LYS A 404 -8.05 -11.00 -8.95
C LYS A 404 -8.89 -11.19 -10.21
N GLU A 405 -8.61 -12.26 -10.95
CA GLU A 405 -9.48 -12.72 -12.04
C GLU A 405 -10.89 -13.04 -11.52
N ASP A 406 -11.89 -12.99 -12.40
CA ASP A 406 -13.29 -13.17 -11.99
C ASP A 406 -13.58 -14.58 -11.49
N ASP A 407 -12.96 -15.60 -12.07
CA ASP A 407 -13.06 -17.00 -11.62
C ASP A 407 -12.46 -17.22 -10.23
N VAL A 408 -11.31 -16.58 -9.95
CA VAL A 408 -10.67 -16.60 -8.62
C VAL A 408 -11.56 -15.91 -7.58
N LEU A 409 -12.24 -14.81 -7.96
CA LEU A 409 -13.18 -14.12 -7.07
C LEU A 409 -14.41 -14.96 -6.77
N GLU A 410 -14.99 -15.66 -7.78
CA GLU A 410 -16.14 -16.54 -7.57
C GLU A 410 -15.75 -17.75 -6.69
N ASP A 411 -14.58 -18.38 -6.91
CA ASP A 411 -14.09 -19.45 -6.01
C ASP A 411 -13.87 -18.92 -4.58
N ALA A 412 -13.31 -17.73 -4.42
CA ALA A 412 -13.16 -17.11 -3.09
C ALA A 412 -14.52 -16.93 -2.39
N LYS A 413 -15.55 -16.47 -3.11
CA LYS A 413 -16.93 -16.31 -2.58
C LYS A 413 -17.54 -17.65 -2.17
N ASP A 414 -17.39 -18.69 -3.00
CA ASP A 414 -17.89 -20.03 -2.71
C ASP A 414 -17.24 -20.65 -1.48
N ARG A 415 -15.93 -20.42 -1.32
CA ARG A 415 -15.21 -20.84 -0.13
C ARG A 415 -15.64 -20.07 1.09
N LEU A 416 -15.81 -18.75 0.97
CA LEU A 416 -16.26 -17.90 2.08
C LEU A 416 -17.67 -18.28 2.56
N ARG A 417 -18.58 -18.68 1.67
CA ARG A 417 -19.93 -19.18 2.03
C ARG A 417 -19.88 -20.35 3.02
N LYS A 418 -18.84 -21.17 2.96
CA LYS A 418 -18.69 -22.32 3.85
C LYS A 418 -18.42 -21.91 5.32
N VAL A 419 -18.02 -20.64 5.56
CA VAL A 419 -17.80 -20.13 6.92
C VAL A 419 -19.07 -20.14 7.77
N LYS A 420 -20.24 -20.20 7.11
CA LYS A 420 -21.56 -20.29 7.78
C LYS A 420 -21.65 -21.43 8.80
N LYS A 421 -20.87 -22.50 8.62
CA LYS A 421 -20.81 -23.65 9.57
C LYS A 421 -20.34 -23.23 10.96
N TRP A 422 -19.61 -22.15 11.09
CA TRP A 422 -19.01 -21.66 12.33
C TRP A 422 -19.57 -20.31 12.78
N MET A 423 -20.63 -19.83 12.13
CA MET A 423 -21.31 -18.60 12.53
C MET A 423 -22.39 -18.89 13.57
N GLN A 424 -22.62 -17.90 14.45
CA GLN A 424 -23.69 -17.89 15.46
C GLN A 424 -24.81 -16.95 15.07
#